data_363658f264e4784476a14b752ce0e6d3
#
_entry.id   363658f264e4784476a14b752ce0e6d3
#
_cell.length_a   1.000
_cell.length_b   1.000
_cell.length_c   1.000
_cell.angle_alpha   90.00
_cell.angle_beta   90.00
_cell.angle_gamma   90.00
#
_symmetry.space_group_name_H-M   'P 1'
#
loop_
_entity.id
_entity.type
_entity.pdbx_description
1 polymer ?
#
loop_
_entity_poly.entity_id
_entity_poly.type
_entity_poly.pdbx_seq_one_letter_code
_entity_poly.pdbx_strand_id
1 'polypeptide(L)'
;TDSAKKSDLSYGTILFAAFLVGFINLGFEMLWFRVLGIWNKTTVYGFPSVLFVFLAGLAIGGFLWGRKADQSENRVALFWKLQLGSGIVTVLSFLIFWGALHIPALQPWISESFANPQRPIPPFVRIDGVFVFSRRLMLSSLFEYFLPILVLVLPASLMMGGGLPLLDRIAMTSA
;
A
#
# COMPACT_ATOMS: atom_id res chain seq x y z
N THR A 1 8.90 -34.31 26.18
CA THR A 1 7.48 -34.17 25.84
C THR A 1 7.03 -32.76 26.19
N ASP A 2 7.46 -31.80 25.37
CA ASP A 2 6.91 -30.44 25.41
C ASP A 2 5.57 -30.47 24.65
N SER A 3 4.48 -30.51 25.38
CA SER A 3 3.15 -30.28 24.83
C SER A 3 3.14 -28.86 24.26
N ALA A 4 3.11 -28.77 22.93
CA ALA A 4 2.86 -27.54 22.23
C ALA A 4 1.67 -26.85 22.87
N LYS A 5 1.90 -25.70 23.50
CA LYS A 5 0.91 -24.89 24.18
C LYS A 5 -0.13 -24.45 23.13
N LYS A 6 -1.20 -25.25 23.03
CA LYS A 6 -2.37 -24.94 22.21
C LYS A 6 -2.82 -23.55 22.66
N SER A 7 -2.73 -22.59 21.78
CA SER A 7 -3.26 -21.26 22.08
C SER A 7 -4.78 -21.33 21.96
N ASP A 8 -5.45 -21.53 23.10
CA ASP A 8 -6.91 -21.49 23.22
C ASP A 8 -7.43 -20.06 23.00
N LEU A 9 -7.19 -19.53 21.79
CA LEU A 9 -7.80 -18.30 21.36
C LEU A 9 -9.27 -18.59 21.05
N SER A 10 -10.16 -17.98 21.82
CA SER A 10 -11.60 -18.06 21.57
C SER A 10 -11.89 -17.62 20.11
N TYR A 11 -12.78 -18.33 19.43
CA TYR A 11 -13.24 -17.99 18.07
C TYR A 11 -13.70 -16.53 17.98
N GLY A 12 -14.36 -16.00 19.01
CA GLY A 12 -14.73 -14.59 19.11
C GLY A 12 -13.53 -13.63 19.05
N THR A 13 -12.41 -13.99 19.69
CA THR A 13 -11.18 -13.18 19.67
C THR A 13 -10.57 -13.13 18.27
N ILE A 14 -10.58 -14.26 17.54
CA ILE A 14 -10.07 -14.35 16.18
C ILE A 14 -10.94 -13.49 15.23
N LEU A 15 -12.26 -13.59 15.36
CA LEU A 15 -13.20 -12.81 14.56
C LEU A 15 -13.05 -11.30 14.81
N PHE A 16 -12.89 -10.91 16.07
CA PHE A 16 -12.66 -9.52 16.46
C PHE A 16 -11.31 -9.01 15.92
N ALA A 17 -10.25 -9.82 15.98
CA ALA A 17 -8.97 -9.48 15.40
C ALA A 17 -9.07 -9.32 13.86
N ALA A 18 -9.80 -10.19 13.16
CA ALA A 18 -10.04 -10.07 11.73
C ALA A 18 -10.78 -8.78 11.37
N PHE A 19 -11.80 -8.43 12.15
CA PHE A 19 -12.54 -7.18 12.00
C PHE A 19 -11.62 -5.96 12.19
N LEU A 20 -10.82 -5.94 13.25
CA LEU A 20 -9.88 -4.84 13.50
C LEU A 20 -8.85 -4.70 12.38
N VAL A 21 -8.28 -5.81 11.91
CA VAL A 21 -7.31 -5.79 10.80
C VAL A 21 -7.95 -5.22 9.54
N GLY A 22 -9.14 -5.68 9.17
CA GLY A 22 -9.88 -5.16 8.02
C GLY A 22 -10.18 -3.66 8.17
N PHE A 23 -10.65 -3.24 9.34
CA PHE A 23 -10.95 -1.84 9.62
C PHE A 23 -9.71 -0.94 9.53
N ILE A 24 -8.58 -1.38 10.11
CA ILE A 24 -7.31 -0.65 10.05
C ILE A 24 -6.80 -0.56 8.61
N ASN A 25 -6.87 -1.66 7.85
CA ASN A 25 -6.43 -1.68 6.46
C ASN A 25 -7.24 -0.70 5.59
N LEU A 26 -8.57 -0.68 5.76
CA LEU A 26 -9.44 0.30 5.07
C LEU A 26 -9.12 1.75 5.51
N GLY A 27 -8.84 1.96 6.80
CA GLY A 27 -8.42 3.26 7.31
C GLY A 27 -7.12 3.75 6.66
N PHE A 28 -6.13 2.89 6.52
CA PHE A 28 -4.88 3.21 5.83
C PHE A 28 -5.09 3.47 4.33
N GLU A 29 -5.95 2.69 3.67
CA GLU A 29 -6.30 2.91 2.28
C GLU A 29 -6.89 4.31 2.09
N MET A 30 -7.88 4.70 2.90
CA MET A 30 -8.49 6.03 2.86
C MET A 30 -7.48 7.15 3.14
N LEU A 31 -6.56 6.93 4.08
CA LEU A 31 -5.49 7.87 4.40
C LEU A 31 -4.58 8.11 3.18
N TRP A 32 -4.11 7.02 2.55
CA TRP A 32 -3.28 7.10 1.36
C TRP A 32 -3.99 7.76 0.18
N PHE A 33 -5.28 7.47 -0.01
CA PHE A 33 -6.07 8.18 -1.02
C PHE A 33 -6.08 9.68 -0.80
N ARG A 34 -6.24 10.11 0.45
CA ARG A 34 -6.28 11.53 0.77
C ARG A 34 -4.93 12.21 0.55
N VAL A 35 -3.85 11.60 1.00
CA VAL A 35 -2.49 12.14 0.86
C VAL A 35 -2.04 12.18 -0.59
N LEU A 36 -2.17 11.06 -1.29
CA LEU A 36 -1.77 10.96 -2.70
C LEU A 36 -2.74 11.67 -3.64
N GLY A 37 -4.00 11.84 -3.25
CA GLY A 37 -4.96 12.64 -3.98
C GLY A 37 -4.57 14.12 -4.06
N ILE A 38 -3.95 14.65 -3.02
CA ILE A 38 -3.36 16.00 -3.04
C ILE A 38 -2.19 16.05 -4.02
N TRP A 39 -1.32 15.04 -4.01
CA TRP A 39 -0.20 14.92 -4.93
C TRP A 39 -0.65 14.75 -6.39
N ASN A 40 -1.57 13.82 -6.63
CA ASN A 40 -2.07 13.50 -7.98
C ASN A 40 -3.14 14.49 -8.49
N LYS A 41 -3.38 15.60 -7.78
CA LYS A 41 -4.29 16.69 -8.18
C LYS A 41 -5.70 16.20 -8.56
N THR A 42 -6.22 15.21 -7.83
CA THR A 42 -7.57 14.65 -8.06
C THR A 42 -7.83 14.24 -9.51
N THR A 43 -6.81 13.78 -10.23
CA THR A 43 -6.99 13.27 -11.58
C THR A 43 -7.80 11.97 -11.55
N VAL A 44 -8.59 11.72 -12.59
CA VAL A 44 -9.38 10.48 -12.77
C VAL A 44 -8.51 9.22 -12.61
N TYR A 45 -7.22 9.31 -12.90
CA TYR A 45 -6.26 8.19 -12.80
C TYR A 45 -5.64 8.03 -11.41
N GLY A 46 -5.71 9.04 -10.55
CA GLY A 46 -5.07 8.99 -9.22
C GLY A 46 -5.67 7.91 -8.33
N PHE A 47 -6.98 7.89 -8.19
CA PHE A 47 -7.69 6.90 -7.39
C PHE A 47 -7.46 5.45 -7.87
N PRO A 48 -7.71 5.11 -9.16
CA PRO A 48 -7.46 3.76 -9.64
C PRO A 48 -6.03 3.29 -9.48
N SER A 49 -5.04 4.18 -9.62
CA SER A 49 -3.63 3.84 -9.49
C SER A 49 -3.25 3.45 -8.07
N VAL A 50 -3.70 4.23 -7.07
CA VAL A 50 -3.47 3.90 -5.66
C VAL A 50 -4.17 2.60 -5.29
N LEU A 51 -5.43 2.44 -5.69
CA LEU A 51 -6.21 1.22 -5.46
C LEU A 51 -5.53 -0.01 -6.08
N PHE A 52 -5.07 0.11 -7.32
CA PHE A 52 -4.38 -0.97 -8.02
C PHE A 52 -3.12 -1.40 -7.27
N VAL A 53 -2.25 -0.46 -6.87
CA VAL A 53 -1.02 -0.76 -6.13
C VAL A 53 -1.32 -1.36 -4.77
N PHE A 54 -2.32 -0.83 -4.06
CA PHE A 54 -2.74 -1.33 -2.77
C PHE A 54 -3.26 -2.77 -2.86
N LEU A 55 -4.19 -3.05 -3.77
CA LEU A 55 -4.75 -4.39 -3.98
C LEU A 55 -3.68 -5.39 -4.48
N ALA A 56 -2.80 -4.96 -5.39
CA ALA A 56 -1.67 -5.78 -5.83
C ALA A 56 -0.74 -6.12 -4.66
N GLY A 57 -0.45 -5.13 -3.81
CA GLY A 57 0.32 -5.35 -2.59
C GLY A 57 -0.33 -6.34 -1.63
N LEU A 58 -1.64 -6.20 -1.38
CA LEU A 58 -2.40 -7.16 -0.57
C LEU A 58 -2.38 -8.57 -1.15
N ALA A 59 -2.58 -8.72 -2.46
CA ALA A 59 -2.59 -10.02 -3.12
C ALA A 59 -1.22 -10.70 -3.07
N ILE A 60 -0.16 -9.97 -3.44
CA ILE A 60 1.23 -10.48 -3.40
C ILE A 60 1.64 -10.77 -1.96
N GLY A 61 1.33 -9.86 -1.03
CA GLY A 61 1.59 -10.03 0.40
C GLY A 61 0.87 -11.26 0.97
N GLY A 62 -0.41 -11.43 0.65
CA GLY A 62 -1.20 -12.59 1.05
C GLY A 62 -0.58 -13.91 0.57
N PHE A 63 -0.12 -13.94 -0.67
CA PHE A 63 0.57 -15.11 -1.23
C PHE A 63 1.90 -15.40 -0.55
N LEU A 64 2.76 -14.39 -0.39
CA LEU A 64 4.09 -14.55 0.20
C LEU A 64 4.02 -14.95 1.68
N TRP A 65 3.21 -14.24 2.45
CA TRP A 65 3.08 -14.48 3.88
C TRP A 65 2.22 -15.70 4.19
N GLY A 66 1.26 -16.05 3.33
CA GLY A 66 0.51 -17.30 3.42
C GLY A 66 1.44 -18.50 3.33
N ARG A 67 2.37 -18.53 2.36
CA ARG A 67 3.40 -19.58 2.26
C ARG A 67 4.33 -19.64 3.49
N LYS A 68 4.72 -18.45 4.00
CA LYS A 68 5.58 -18.38 5.18
C LYS A 68 4.84 -18.81 6.46
N ALA A 69 3.55 -18.58 6.53
CA ALA A 69 2.70 -19.04 7.63
C ALA A 69 2.62 -20.56 7.73
N ASP A 70 2.67 -21.26 6.59
CA ASP A 70 2.71 -22.74 6.54
C ASP A 70 3.97 -23.32 7.16
N GLN A 71 5.08 -22.61 7.05
CA GLN A 71 6.40 -23.02 7.55
C GLN A 71 6.68 -22.50 8.96
N SER A 72 5.81 -21.65 9.53
CA SER A 72 6.05 -21.03 10.81
C SER A 72 5.46 -21.85 11.96
N GLU A 73 6.29 -22.16 12.97
CA GLU A 73 5.86 -22.81 14.21
C GLU A 73 4.99 -21.89 15.06
N ASN A 74 5.26 -20.57 15.05
CA ASN A 74 4.51 -19.59 15.85
C ASN A 74 3.78 -18.57 14.96
N ARG A 75 2.60 -18.95 14.47
CA ARG A 75 1.76 -18.15 13.59
C ARG A 75 1.24 -16.87 14.25
N VAL A 76 0.96 -16.93 15.55
CA VAL A 76 0.49 -15.77 16.32
C VAL A 76 1.58 -14.69 16.42
N ALA A 77 2.82 -15.09 16.71
CA ALA A 77 3.93 -14.15 16.74
C ALA A 77 4.21 -13.56 15.35
N LEU A 78 4.08 -14.35 14.28
CA LEU A 78 4.23 -13.86 12.91
C LEU A 78 3.13 -12.84 12.57
N PHE A 79 1.90 -13.09 12.95
CA PHE A 79 0.79 -12.15 12.78
C PHE A 79 1.08 -10.79 13.44
N TRP A 80 1.48 -10.79 14.72
CA TRP A 80 1.82 -9.56 15.42
C TRP A 80 3.02 -8.83 14.80
N LYS A 81 4.04 -9.56 14.36
CA LYS A 81 5.19 -8.97 13.66
C LYS A 81 4.76 -8.28 12.35
N LEU A 82 3.84 -8.86 11.60
CA LEU A 82 3.34 -8.25 10.36
C LEU A 82 2.49 -7.02 10.64
N GLN A 83 1.62 -7.06 11.64
CA GLN A 83 0.77 -5.93 11.97
C GLN A 83 1.58 -4.74 12.50
N LEU A 84 2.51 -4.98 13.43
CA LEU A 84 3.42 -3.94 13.92
C LEU A 84 4.33 -3.44 12.79
N GLY A 85 4.86 -4.35 11.98
CA GLY A 85 5.70 -4.00 10.83
C GLY A 85 4.97 -3.13 9.81
N SER A 86 3.73 -3.45 9.47
CA SER A 86 2.92 -2.64 8.55
C SER A 86 2.69 -1.23 9.10
N GLY A 87 2.41 -1.10 10.40
CA GLY A 87 2.27 0.20 11.07
C GLY A 87 3.56 1.01 11.02
N ILE A 88 4.71 0.39 11.36
CA ILE A 88 6.02 1.04 11.32
C ILE A 88 6.36 1.49 9.89
N VAL A 89 6.18 0.61 8.90
CA VAL A 89 6.43 0.92 7.48
C VAL A 89 5.54 2.07 7.02
N THR A 90 4.27 2.11 7.42
CA THR A 90 3.37 3.21 7.08
C THR A 90 3.86 4.53 7.67
N VAL A 91 4.24 4.56 8.96
CA VAL A 91 4.79 5.77 9.60
C VAL A 91 6.09 6.21 8.90
N LEU A 92 6.99 5.28 8.61
CA LEU A 92 8.23 5.58 7.87
C LEU A 92 7.95 6.14 6.48
N SER A 93 6.98 5.58 5.75
CA SER A 93 6.57 6.09 4.44
C SER A 93 6.06 7.54 4.53
N PHE A 94 5.29 7.86 5.58
CA PHE A 94 4.86 9.22 5.86
C PHE A 94 6.02 10.16 6.16
N LEU A 95 6.97 9.72 7.00
CA LEU A 95 8.16 10.51 7.34
C LEU A 95 9.06 10.74 6.12
N ILE A 96 9.21 9.72 5.26
CA ILE A 96 9.95 9.85 4.00
C ILE A 96 9.26 10.86 3.08
N PHE A 97 7.94 10.77 2.94
CA PHE A 97 7.17 11.71 2.14
C PHE A 97 7.29 13.14 2.69
N TRP A 98 7.10 13.32 4.00
CA TRP A 98 7.27 14.61 4.67
C TRP A 98 8.68 15.15 4.50
N GLY A 99 9.72 14.32 4.73
CA GLY A 99 11.11 14.71 4.54
C GLY A 99 11.43 15.11 3.11
N ALA A 100 10.90 14.38 2.12
CA ALA A 100 11.08 14.69 0.70
C ALA A 100 10.57 16.10 0.35
N LEU A 101 9.47 16.54 0.97
CA LEU A 101 8.94 17.89 0.78
C LEU A 101 9.89 19.01 1.27
N HIS A 102 10.84 18.70 2.15
CA HIS A 102 11.77 19.66 2.73
C HIS A 102 13.17 19.60 2.11
N ILE A 103 13.43 18.68 1.18
CA ILE A 103 14.73 18.57 0.51
C ILE A 103 14.85 19.65 -0.57
N PRO A 104 15.83 20.59 -0.48
CA PRO A 104 15.96 21.69 -1.45
C PRO A 104 16.15 21.22 -2.90
N ALA A 105 16.82 20.07 -3.08
CA ALA A 105 17.03 19.49 -4.42
C ALA A 105 15.73 19.00 -5.09
N LEU A 106 14.71 18.67 -4.30
CA LEU A 106 13.40 18.21 -4.80
C LEU A 106 12.39 19.35 -4.93
N GLN A 107 12.65 20.49 -4.28
CA GLN A 107 11.76 21.65 -4.27
C GLN A 107 11.37 22.14 -5.68
N PRO A 108 12.26 22.27 -6.68
CA PRO A 108 11.87 22.70 -8.02
C PRO A 108 10.88 21.74 -8.66
N TRP A 109 11.10 20.42 -8.52
CA TRP A 109 10.24 19.40 -9.08
C TRP A 109 8.88 19.33 -8.33
N ILE A 110 8.90 19.45 -7.02
CA ILE A 110 7.71 19.50 -6.17
C ILE A 110 6.88 20.73 -6.50
N SER A 111 7.51 21.94 -6.52
CA SER A 111 6.81 23.19 -6.79
C SER A 111 6.23 23.22 -8.20
N GLU A 112 6.92 22.70 -9.20
CA GLU A 112 6.41 22.57 -10.55
C GLU A 112 5.23 21.59 -10.62
N SER A 113 5.30 20.49 -9.86
CA SER A 113 4.18 19.56 -9.74
C SER A 113 2.95 20.18 -9.08
N PHE A 114 3.12 21.07 -8.09
CA PHE A 114 2.02 21.75 -7.43
C PHE A 114 1.53 23.00 -8.17
N ALA A 115 2.43 23.76 -8.82
CA ALA A 115 2.09 25.01 -9.48
C ALA A 115 1.28 24.81 -10.78
N ASN A 116 1.37 23.65 -11.40
CA ASN A 116 0.71 23.38 -12.69
C ASN A 116 -0.50 22.43 -12.53
N PRO A 117 -1.66 22.91 -12.05
CA PRO A 117 -2.84 22.06 -11.83
C PRO A 117 -3.41 21.47 -13.12
N GLN A 118 -2.99 21.98 -14.26
CA GLN A 118 -3.51 21.62 -15.59
C GLN A 118 -2.51 20.84 -16.43
N ARG A 119 -1.42 20.29 -15.87
CA ARG A 119 -0.67 19.30 -16.65
C ARG A 119 -1.61 18.10 -16.87
N PRO A 120 -2.33 18.06 -18.00
CA PRO A 120 -2.94 16.82 -18.37
C PRO A 120 -1.78 15.86 -18.53
N ILE A 121 -1.97 14.64 -18.10
CA ILE A 121 -1.15 13.54 -18.57
C ILE A 121 -1.82 13.04 -19.85
N PRO A 122 -1.59 13.60 -20.99
CA PRO A 122 -2.08 12.93 -22.14
C PRO A 122 -0.88 12.18 -22.71
N PRO A 123 -1.04 10.87 -22.93
CA PRO A 123 -0.21 10.20 -23.89
C PRO A 123 -0.34 10.85 -25.28
N PHE A 124 -1.22 11.83 -25.40
CA PHE A 124 -1.55 12.54 -26.63
C PHE A 124 -1.20 14.01 -26.50
N VAL A 125 -0.31 14.47 -27.36
CA VAL A 125 0.00 15.89 -27.53
C VAL A 125 -0.75 16.40 -28.75
N ARG A 126 -1.37 17.56 -28.63
CA ARG A 126 -2.01 18.22 -29.77
C ARG A 126 -0.95 19.02 -30.53
N ILE A 127 -0.56 18.54 -31.71
CA ILE A 127 0.34 19.23 -32.63
C ILE A 127 -0.50 19.58 -33.86
N ASP A 128 -0.59 20.88 -34.20
CA ASP A 128 -1.35 21.40 -35.34
C ASP A 128 -2.80 20.89 -35.44
N GLY A 129 -3.45 20.75 -34.30
CA GLY A 129 -4.84 20.29 -34.22
C GLY A 129 -5.04 18.77 -34.20
N VAL A 130 -3.99 17.99 -34.42
CA VAL A 130 -4.04 16.51 -34.40
C VAL A 130 -3.50 15.98 -33.11
N PHE A 131 -4.20 14.97 -32.53
CA PHE A 131 -3.70 14.26 -31.35
C PHE A 131 -2.65 13.23 -31.73
N VAL A 132 -1.40 13.47 -31.34
CA VAL A 132 -0.28 12.56 -31.57
C VAL A 132 0.06 11.84 -30.28
N PHE A 133 0.11 10.51 -30.35
CA PHE A 133 0.53 9.68 -29.21
C PHE A 133 2.05 9.79 -29.02
N SER A 134 2.48 10.20 -27.83
CA SER A 134 3.89 10.27 -27.47
C SER A 134 4.24 9.23 -26.40
N ARG A 135 4.94 8.18 -26.83
CA ARG A 135 5.44 7.12 -25.92
C ARG A 135 6.33 7.68 -24.80
N ARG A 136 7.13 8.69 -25.11
CA ARG A 136 8.05 9.32 -24.13
C ARG A 136 7.27 10.04 -23.02
N LEU A 137 6.23 10.77 -23.39
CA LEU A 137 5.36 11.46 -22.41
C LEU A 137 4.55 10.47 -21.58
N MET A 138 4.09 9.40 -22.19
CA MET A 138 3.40 8.33 -21.46
C MET A 138 4.32 7.71 -20.39
N LEU A 139 5.55 7.37 -20.76
CA LEU A 139 6.51 6.77 -19.83
C LEU A 139 6.93 7.74 -18.71
N SER A 140 7.20 9.01 -19.02
CA SER A 140 7.54 10.00 -18.00
C SER A 140 6.39 10.24 -17.04
N SER A 141 5.17 10.31 -17.53
CA SER A 141 3.97 10.48 -16.72
C SER A 141 3.72 9.27 -15.83
N LEU A 142 3.82 8.05 -16.36
CA LEU A 142 3.73 6.83 -15.57
C LEU A 142 4.77 6.83 -14.44
N PHE A 143 6.01 7.21 -14.74
CA PHE A 143 7.06 7.25 -13.74
C PHE A 143 6.79 8.30 -12.66
N GLU A 144 6.38 9.49 -13.06
CA GLU A 144 6.11 10.63 -12.17
C GLU A 144 4.94 10.37 -11.22
N TYR A 145 3.90 9.67 -11.67
CA TYR A 145 2.71 9.38 -10.87
C TYR A 145 2.76 8.04 -10.15
N PHE A 146 3.25 7.00 -10.81
CA PHE A 146 3.24 5.64 -10.25
C PHE A 146 4.36 5.40 -9.24
N LEU A 147 5.53 6.01 -9.45
CA LEU A 147 6.69 5.78 -8.59
C LEU A 147 6.44 6.18 -7.13
N PRO A 148 5.91 7.37 -6.82
CA PRO A 148 5.59 7.73 -5.43
C PRO A 148 4.57 6.78 -4.80
N ILE A 149 3.52 6.40 -5.54
CA ILE A 149 2.51 5.45 -5.07
C ILE A 149 3.16 4.09 -4.76
N LEU A 150 4.02 3.62 -5.65
CA LEU A 150 4.68 2.33 -5.53
C LEU A 150 5.63 2.29 -4.33
N VAL A 151 6.42 3.35 -4.14
CA VAL A 151 7.39 3.43 -3.03
C VAL A 151 6.68 3.60 -1.68
N LEU A 152 5.59 4.36 -1.62
CA LEU A 152 4.93 4.70 -0.37
C LEU A 152 3.88 3.67 0.05
N VAL A 153 3.09 3.16 -0.88
CA VAL A 153 1.94 2.29 -0.58
C VAL A 153 2.29 0.81 -0.61
N LEU A 154 3.10 0.38 -1.60
CA LEU A 154 3.37 -1.05 -1.83
C LEU A 154 4.00 -1.76 -0.62
N PRO A 155 5.02 -1.21 0.07
CA PRO A 155 5.65 -1.92 1.19
C PRO A 155 4.67 -2.17 2.36
N ALA A 156 3.83 -1.19 2.67
CA ALA A 156 2.82 -1.32 3.73
C ALA A 156 1.74 -2.34 3.34
N SER A 157 1.20 -2.26 2.11
CA SER A 157 0.16 -3.18 1.63
C SER A 157 0.66 -4.63 1.50
N LEU A 158 1.92 -4.85 1.16
CA LEU A 158 2.54 -6.18 1.18
C LEU A 158 2.53 -6.82 2.57
N MET A 159 2.79 -6.04 3.61
CA MET A 159 2.74 -6.55 4.99
C MET A 159 1.31 -6.77 5.46
N MET A 160 0.39 -5.86 5.13
CA MET A 160 -1.03 -5.96 5.47
C MET A 160 -1.68 -7.18 4.84
N GLY A 161 -1.28 -7.55 3.61
CA GLY A 161 -1.82 -8.70 2.89
C GLY A 161 -1.66 -10.04 3.63
N GLY A 162 -0.66 -10.16 4.50
CA GLY A 162 -0.45 -11.37 5.31
C GLY A 162 -1.42 -11.53 6.47
N GLY A 163 -2.15 -10.49 6.87
CA GLY A 163 -2.99 -10.52 8.07
C GLY A 163 -4.13 -11.54 8.00
N LEU A 164 -4.92 -11.51 6.93
CA LEU A 164 -6.06 -12.40 6.77
C LEU A 164 -5.69 -13.89 6.62
N PRO A 165 -4.72 -14.27 5.74
CA PRO A 165 -4.29 -15.67 5.65
C PRO A 165 -3.75 -16.25 6.95
N LEU A 166 -3.05 -15.43 7.75
CA LEU A 166 -2.53 -15.86 9.05
C LEU A 166 -3.64 -16.10 10.05
N LEU A 167 -4.64 -15.22 10.12
CA LEU A 167 -5.78 -15.40 11.01
C LEU A 167 -6.59 -16.64 10.67
N ASP A 168 -6.81 -16.90 9.37
CA ASP A 168 -7.48 -18.10 8.90
C ASP A 168 -6.75 -19.38 9.36
N ARG A 169 -5.41 -19.40 9.22
CA ARG A 169 -4.58 -20.52 9.68
C ARG A 169 -4.55 -20.68 11.19
N ILE A 170 -4.63 -19.60 11.96
CA ILE A 170 -4.74 -19.64 13.41
C ILE A 170 -6.11 -20.22 13.79
N ALA A 171 -7.18 -19.82 13.11
CA ALA A 171 -8.53 -20.33 13.33
C ALA A 171 -8.62 -21.84 13.10
N MET A 172 -8.04 -22.35 11.99
CA MET A 172 -8.04 -23.78 11.68
C MET A 172 -7.24 -24.63 12.68
N THR A 173 -6.29 -24.02 13.39
CA THR A 173 -5.46 -24.73 14.37
C THR A 173 -6.08 -24.74 15.79
N SER A 174 -7.02 -23.82 16.05
CA SER A 174 -7.74 -23.70 17.32
C SER A 174 -9.06 -24.45 17.33
N ALA A 175 -9.56 -24.89 16.17
CA ALA A 175 -10.75 -25.76 16.04
C ALA A 175 -10.36 -27.22 16.19
#